data_14d58c64f730bebdbdf4dabbf38d1ae6
#
_entry.id   14d58c64f730bebdbdf4dabbf38d1ae6
#
_cell.length_a   1.000
_cell.length_b   1.000
_cell.length_c   1.000
_cell.angle_alpha   90.00
_cell.angle_beta   90.00
_cell.angle_gamma   90.00
#
_symmetry.space_group_name_H-M   'P 1'
#
loop_
_entity.id
_entity.type
_entity.pdbx_description
1 polymer ?
#
loop_
_entity_poly.entity_id
_entity_poly.type
_entity_poly.pdbx_seq_one_letter_code
_entity_poly.pdbx_strand_id
1 'polypeptide(L)'
;RYLAGDTITEADVRLWPTLVRFDAVYHGHFKCNRNKITEMPVLWAYARDLYQTPGFGDTIDFPQTKAHYYRVHTGLNPSGIIPAGPDLSGWLTPHHREELGGRPFGDGTPPGPPPPAEQVADGPGR
;
A
#
# COMPACT_ATOMS: atom_id res chain seq x y z
N ARG A 1 10.94 13.71 -4.91
CA ARG A 1 10.38 12.35 -5.09
C ARG A 1 9.68 11.85 -3.83
N TYR A 2 10.25 12.13 -2.67
CA TYR A 2 9.71 11.71 -1.37
C TYR A 2 9.25 12.93 -0.57
N LEU A 3 8.60 12.70 0.58
CA LEU A 3 7.96 13.78 1.33
C LEU A 3 8.92 14.88 1.77
N ALA A 4 10.16 14.53 2.09
CA ALA A 4 11.16 15.48 2.57
C ALA A 4 12.33 15.70 1.60
N GLY A 5 12.23 15.25 0.35
CA GLY A 5 13.26 15.44 -0.66
C GLY A 5 13.52 14.23 -1.54
N ASP A 6 14.77 13.94 -1.83
CA ASP A 6 15.17 12.97 -2.84
C ASP A 6 15.45 11.57 -2.28
N THR A 7 15.33 11.37 -0.98
CA THR A 7 15.48 10.08 -0.33
C THR A 7 14.32 9.82 0.63
N ILE A 8 14.05 8.56 0.93
CA ILE A 8 13.08 8.16 1.94
C ILE A 8 13.56 8.65 3.32
N THR A 9 12.64 9.25 4.07
CA THR A 9 12.85 9.68 5.44
C THR A 9 11.80 9.06 6.36
N GLU A 10 11.91 9.36 7.65
CA GLU A 10 10.92 8.93 8.63
C GLU A 10 9.49 9.37 8.26
N ALA A 11 9.34 10.51 7.58
CA ALA A 11 8.03 10.99 7.14
C ALA A 11 7.33 9.98 6.22
N ASP A 12 8.07 9.43 5.24
CA ASP A 12 7.55 8.41 4.33
C ASP A 12 7.21 7.12 5.09
N VAL A 13 8.08 6.70 6.00
CA VAL A 13 7.88 5.48 6.79
C VAL A 13 6.64 5.61 7.68
N ARG A 14 6.39 6.78 8.25
CA ARG A 14 5.20 7.01 9.09
C ARG A 14 3.91 7.04 8.30
N LEU A 15 3.92 7.62 7.11
CA LEU A 15 2.73 7.68 6.26
C LEU A 15 2.40 6.33 5.62
N TRP A 16 3.40 5.52 5.33
CA TRP A 16 3.27 4.29 4.58
C TRP A 16 2.21 3.31 5.10
N PRO A 17 2.16 2.98 6.40
CA PRO A 17 1.16 2.03 6.89
C PRO A 17 -0.28 2.47 6.63
N THR A 18 -0.55 3.76 6.69
CA THR A 18 -1.87 4.31 6.39
C THR A 18 -2.19 4.20 4.91
N LEU A 19 -1.25 4.55 4.04
CA LEU A 19 -1.45 4.49 2.59
C LEU A 19 -1.73 3.06 2.11
N VAL A 20 -0.91 2.11 2.54
CA VAL A 20 -1.04 0.73 2.06
C VAL A 20 -2.32 0.05 2.56
N ARG A 21 -2.86 0.50 3.69
CA ARG A 21 -4.10 -0.03 4.26
C ARG A 21 -5.35 0.73 3.82
N PHE A 22 -5.20 1.84 3.13
CA PHE A 22 -6.33 2.76 2.93
C PHE A 22 -7.43 2.12 2.08
N ASP A 23 -7.14 1.71 0.86
CA ASP A 23 -8.15 1.13 -0.03
C ASP A 23 -8.60 -0.26 0.45
N ALA A 24 -7.69 -1.04 1.01
CA ALA A 24 -8.00 -2.39 1.47
C ALA A 24 -8.86 -2.41 2.74
N VAL A 25 -8.72 -1.42 3.60
CA VAL A 25 -9.37 -1.42 4.93
C VAL A 25 -10.09 -0.12 5.22
N TYR A 26 -9.40 1.01 5.28
CA TYR A 26 -9.96 2.25 5.84
C TYR A 26 -11.15 2.76 5.04
N HIS A 27 -11.11 2.60 3.74
CA HIS A 27 -12.20 3.02 2.85
C HIS A 27 -13.53 2.33 3.20
N GLY A 28 -13.54 1.01 3.37
CA GLY A 28 -14.73 0.24 3.68
C GLY A 28 -15.01 0.11 5.17
N HIS A 29 -14.03 -0.34 5.94
CA HIS A 29 -14.18 -0.66 7.35
C HIS A 29 -14.44 0.57 8.21
N PHE A 30 -13.68 1.64 8.02
CA PHE A 30 -13.83 2.91 8.74
C PHE A 30 -14.71 3.92 8.01
N LYS A 31 -15.26 3.57 6.85
CA LYS A 31 -16.10 4.46 6.03
C LYS A 31 -15.37 5.72 5.55
N CYS A 32 -14.05 5.67 5.41
CA CYS A 32 -13.25 6.74 4.79
C CYS A 32 -13.41 6.67 3.27
N ASN A 33 -14.63 6.83 2.78
CA ASN A 33 -15.03 6.41 1.44
C ASN A 33 -15.33 7.56 0.47
N ARG A 34 -14.78 8.73 0.75
CA ARG A 34 -14.91 9.85 -0.19
C ARG A 34 -14.20 9.56 -1.51
N ASN A 35 -12.96 9.09 -1.41
CA ASN A 35 -12.16 8.64 -2.55
C ASN A 35 -11.25 7.50 -2.12
N LYS A 36 -10.92 6.62 -3.06
CA LYS A 36 -9.80 5.68 -2.91
C LYS A 36 -8.50 6.39 -3.27
N ILE A 37 -7.36 5.90 -2.77
CA ILE A 37 -6.07 6.44 -3.20
C ILE A 37 -5.80 6.17 -4.69
N THR A 38 -6.35 5.10 -5.25
CA THR A 38 -6.28 4.80 -6.68
C THR A 38 -6.94 5.87 -7.55
N GLU A 39 -7.83 6.68 -6.98
CA GLU A 39 -8.51 7.79 -7.66
C GLU A 39 -7.73 9.11 -7.56
N MET A 40 -6.61 9.13 -6.85
CA MET A 40 -5.77 10.30 -6.64
C MET A 40 -4.41 10.10 -7.33
N PRO A 41 -4.23 10.53 -8.60
CA PRO A 41 -3.10 10.10 -9.42
C PRO A 41 -1.72 10.34 -8.81
N VAL A 42 -1.51 11.50 -8.20
CA VAL A 42 -0.22 11.85 -7.61
C VAL A 42 0.08 11.00 -6.37
N LEU A 43 -0.91 10.90 -5.48
CA LEU A 43 -0.77 10.10 -4.25
C LEU A 43 -0.67 8.61 -4.58
N TRP A 44 -1.43 8.15 -5.56
CA TRP A 44 -1.38 6.74 -6.00
C TRP A 44 -0.01 6.37 -6.60
N ALA A 45 0.56 7.24 -7.41
CA ALA A 45 1.90 7.02 -7.94
C ALA A 45 2.96 6.98 -6.82
N TYR A 46 2.87 7.89 -5.85
CA TYR A 46 3.73 7.89 -4.68
C TYR A 46 3.58 6.60 -3.85
N ALA A 47 2.36 6.15 -3.62
CA ALA A 47 2.11 4.92 -2.88
C ALA A 47 2.72 3.69 -3.59
N ARG A 48 2.59 3.61 -4.92
CA ARG A 48 3.20 2.53 -5.71
C ARG A 48 4.72 2.59 -5.71
N ASP A 49 5.29 3.79 -5.75
CA ASP A 49 6.74 3.98 -5.63
C ASP A 49 7.25 3.40 -4.32
N LEU A 50 6.59 3.70 -3.21
CA LEU A 50 6.94 3.11 -1.91
C LEU A 50 6.71 1.60 -1.90
N TYR A 51 5.57 1.13 -2.39
CA TYR A 51 5.25 -0.31 -2.40
C TYR A 51 6.31 -1.12 -3.15
N GLN A 52 6.79 -0.60 -4.29
CA GLN A 52 7.79 -1.26 -5.13
C GLN A 52 9.22 -1.06 -4.62
N THR A 53 9.39 -0.33 -3.53
CA THR A 53 10.69 -0.15 -2.88
C THR A 53 10.96 -1.32 -1.94
N PRO A 54 12.14 -1.97 -2.01
CA PRO A 54 12.52 -3.05 -1.11
C PRO A 54 12.41 -2.65 0.36
N GLY A 55 11.85 -3.54 1.18
CA GLY A 55 11.58 -3.29 2.60
C GLY A 55 10.21 -2.68 2.88
N PHE A 56 9.45 -2.31 1.85
CA PHE A 56 8.10 -1.74 1.99
C PHE A 56 7.03 -2.75 1.57
N GLY A 57 6.79 -2.91 0.27
CA GLY A 57 5.72 -3.80 -0.20
C GLY A 57 5.95 -5.28 0.11
N ASP A 58 7.20 -5.72 0.15
CA ASP A 58 7.57 -7.09 0.49
C ASP A 58 7.23 -7.48 1.94
N THR A 59 6.91 -6.51 2.79
CA THR A 59 6.46 -6.76 4.18
C THR A 59 4.93 -6.78 4.31
N ILE A 60 4.20 -6.57 3.24
CA ILE A 60 2.73 -6.41 3.28
C ILE A 60 2.05 -7.75 2.97
N ASP A 61 1.11 -8.11 3.82
CA ASP A 61 0.19 -9.25 3.62
C ASP A 61 -1.24 -8.71 3.65
N PHE A 62 -1.81 -8.46 2.48
CA PHE A 62 -3.16 -7.91 2.36
C PHE A 62 -4.24 -8.83 2.94
N PRO A 63 -4.26 -10.14 2.68
CA PRO A 63 -5.24 -11.02 3.28
C PRO A 63 -5.21 -10.99 4.80
N GLN A 64 -4.04 -11.02 5.41
CA GLN A 64 -3.88 -10.96 6.86
C GLN A 64 -4.32 -9.59 7.41
N THR A 65 -3.94 -8.52 6.75
CA THR A 65 -4.35 -7.15 7.12
C THR A 65 -5.87 -7.01 7.11
N LYS A 66 -6.53 -7.45 6.05
CA LYS A 66 -7.98 -7.42 5.93
C LYS A 66 -8.66 -8.27 7.00
N ALA A 67 -8.18 -9.50 7.21
CA ALA A 67 -8.71 -10.40 8.22
C ALA A 67 -8.61 -9.80 9.62
N HIS A 68 -7.47 -9.18 9.95
CA HIS A 68 -7.28 -8.53 11.23
C HIS A 68 -8.36 -7.46 11.48
N TYR A 69 -8.50 -6.50 10.57
CA TYR A 69 -9.45 -5.42 10.77
C TYR A 69 -10.91 -5.88 10.74
N TYR A 70 -11.30 -6.65 9.73
CA TYR A 70 -12.70 -7.01 9.53
C TYR A 70 -13.21 -8.07 10.49
N ARG A 71 -12.37 -8.96 11.02
CA ARG A 71 -12.77 -10.01 11.94
C ARG A 71 -12.55 -9.66 13.41
N VAL A 72 -11.55 -8.87 13.73
CA VAL A 72 -11.20 -8.55 15.12
C VAL A 72 -11.98 -7.33 15.63
N HIS A 73 -12.20 -6.33 14.79
CA HIS A 73 -12.92 -5.12 15.17
C HIS A 73 -14.44 -5.32 15.07
N THR A 74 -14.97 -6.19 15.92
CA THR A 74 -16.38 -6.58 15.90
C THR A 74 -17.35 -5.45 16.23
N GLY A 75 -16.91 -4.42 16.93
CA GLY A 75 -17.71 -3.22 17.18
C GLY A 75 -18.04 -2.44 15.90
N LEU A 76 -17.14 -2.46 14.91
CA LEU A 76 -17.34 -1.81 13.62
C LEU A 76 -17.90 -2.75 12.56
N ASN A 77 -17.60 -4.01 12.65
CA ASN A 77 -17.99 -5.03 11.69
C ASN A 77 -18.50 -6.29 12.40
N PRO A 78 -19.71 -6.23 13.00
CA PRO A 78 -20.23 -7.33 13.79
C PRO A 78 -20.40 -8.64 13.02
N SER A 79 -20.66 -8.56 11.71
CA SER A 79 -20.83 -9.75 10.86
C SER A 79 -19.55 -10.54 10.67
N GLY A 80 -18.37 -9.92 10.85
CA GLY A 80 -17.08 -10.53 10.54
C GLY A 80 -16.84 -10.77 9.06
N ILE A 81 -17.70 -10.24 8.18
CA ILE A 81 -17.56 -10.41 6.73
C ILE A 81 -16.36 -9.60 6.24
N ILE A 82 -15.50 -10.26 5.47
CA ILE A 82 -14.35 -9.64 4.82
C ILE A 82 -14.73 -9.32 3.37
N PRO A 83 -14.67 -8.04 2.94
CA PRO A 83 -14.93 -7.69 1.54
C PRO A 83 -13.93 -8.36 0.60
N ALA A 84 -14.39 -8.77 -0.58
CA ALA A 84 -13.53 -9.36 -1.59
C ALA A 84 -12.53 -8.34 -2.19
N GLY A 85 -12.98 -7.10 -2.41
CA GLY A 85 -12.13 -6.04 -2.96
C GLY A 85 -11.20 -5.41 -1.91
N PRO A 86 -10.42 -4.42 -2.35
CA PRO A 86 -10.33 -3.93 -3.74
C PRO A 86 -9.45 -4.80 -4.62
N ASP A 87 -9.44 -4.52 -5.95
CA ASP A 87 -8.43 -5.07 -6.84
C ASP A 87 -7.05 -4.50 -6.46
N LEU A 88 -6.10 -5.38 -6.16
CA LEU A 88 -4.77 -5.02 -5.67
C LEU A 88 -3.70 -5.08 -6.76
N SER A 89 -4.05 -5.51 -7.97
CA SER A 89 -3.09 -5.69 -9.06
C SER A 89 -2.37 -4.39 -9.45
N GLY A 90 -3.03 -3.25 -9.26
CA GLY A 90 -2.46 -1.93 -9.57
C GLY A 90 -1.21 -1.56 -8.77
N TRP A 91 -0.97 -2.17 -7.62
CA TRP A 91 0.21 -1.89 -6.81
C TRP A 91 1.53 -2.18 -7.53
N LEU A 92 1.53 -3.08 -8.50
CA LEU A 92 2.72 -3.43 -9.27
C LEU A 92 2.82 -2.71 -10.62
N THR A 93 1.88 -1.83 -10.95
CA THR A 93 1.96 -1.06 -12.20
C THR A 93 3.05 0.00 -12.13
N PRO A 94 3.68 0.36 -13.26
CA PRO A 94 4.73 1.37 -13.29
C PRO A 94 4.24 2.71 -12.73
N HIS A 95 5.03 3.32 -11.86
CA HIS A 95 4.71 4.61 -11.25
C HIS A 95 5.41 5.78 -11.93
N HIS A 96 6.49 5.53 -12.67
CA HIS A 96 7.30 6.52 -13.39
C HIS A 96 7.93 7.62 -12.51
N ARG A 97 7.97 7.43 -11.18
CA ARG A 97 8.49 8.45 -10.27
C ARG A 97 10.01 8.49 -10.23
N GLU A 98 10.68 7.47 -10.73
CA GLU A 98 12.11 7.51 -10.97
C GLU A 98 12.53 8.68 -11.87
N GLU A 99 11.64 9.14 -12.74
CA GLU A 99 11.84 10.30 -13.61
C GLU A 99 11.97 11.62 -12.85
N LEU A 100 11.50 11.66 -11.60
CA LEU A 100 11.65 12.84 -10.74
C LEU A 100 13.06 12.95 -10.15
N GLY A 101 13.92 11.97 -10.37
CA GLY A 101 15.23 11.88 -9.75
C GLY A 101 15.15 11.36 -8.32
N GLY A 102 16.28 11.41 -7.63
CA GLY A 102 16.36 10.86 -6.26
C GLY A 102 16.46 9.35 -6.21
N ARG A 103 16.85 8.84 -5.06
CA ARG A 103 16.98 7.40 -4.80
C ARG A 103 16.40 7.08 -3.43
N PRO A 104 15.71 5.93 -3.28
CA PRO A 104 15.08 5.58 -2.00
C PRO A 104 16.03 5.67 -0.81
N PHE A 105 17.21 5.12 -0.94
CA PHE A 105 18.19 5.02 0.15
C PHE A 105 19.46 5.84 -0.10
N GLY A 106 19.39 6.82 -0.98
CA GLY A 106 20.57 7.62 -1.38
C GLY A 106 21.61 6.73 -2.05
N ASP A 107 22.88 6.83 -1.59
CA ASP A 107 23.98 6.02 -2.12
C ASP A 107 24.20 4.72 -1.35
N GLY A 108 23.33 4.40 -0.40
CA GLY A 108 23.56 3.32 0.56
C GLY A 108 23.13 1.94 0.08
N THR A 109 21.87 1.63 0.22
CA THR A 109 21.37 0.27 0.03
C THR A 109 21.04 0.00 -1.44
N PRO A 110 21.59 -1.06 -2.05
CA PRO A 110 21.19 -1.46 -3.38
C PRO A 110 19.73 -1.91 -3.40
N PRO A 111 19.01 -1.73 -4.51
CA PRO A 111 17.64 -2.20 -4.62
C PRO A 111 17.59 -3.72 -4.46
N GLY A 112 16.68 -4.18 -3.62
CA GLY A 112 16.35 -5.59 -3.50
C GLY A 112 15.38 -6.04 -4.59
N PRO A 113 14.88 -7.27 -4.51
CA PRO A 113 13.86 -7.74 -5.43
C PRO A 113 12.55 -6.98 -5.23
N PRO A 114 11.72 -6.87 -6.28
CA PRO A 114 10.39 -6.30 -6.14
C PRO A 114 9.52 -7.20 -5.24
N PRO A 115 8.40 -6.67 -4.70
CA PRO A 115 7.46 -7.49 -3.94
C PRO A 115 6.93 -8.65 -4.79
N PRO A 116 6.70 -9.81 -4.18
CA PRO A 116 6.15 -10.95 -4.91
C PRO A 116 4.77 -10.63 -5.50
N ALA A 117 4.55 -11.03 -6.73
CA ALA A 117 3.28 -10.80 -7.42
C ALA A 117 2.09 -11.45 -6.69
N GLU A 118 2.34 -12.52 -5.97
CA GLU A 118 1.33 -13.25 -5.19
C GLU A 118 0.68 -12.40 -4.09
N GLN A 119 1.38 -11.37 -3.62
CA GLN A 119 0.83 -10.48 -2.59
C GLN A 119 -0.33 -9.63 -3.09
N VAL A 120 -0.40 -9.38 -4.37
CA VAL A 120 -1.44 -8.55 -5.00
C VAL A 120 -2.35 -9.33 -5.93
N ALA A 121 -2.06 -10.62 -6.16
CA ALA A 121 -2.87 -11.45 -7.03
C ALA A 121 -4.23 -11.75 -6.36
N ASP A 122 -5.30 -11.63 -7.13
CA ASP A 122 -6.60 -12.11 -6.71
C ASP A 122 -6.61 -13.64 -6.72
N GLY A 123 -7.06 -14.23 -5.63
CA GLY A 123 -7.14 -15.66 -5.52
C GLY A 123 -8.35 -16.09 -4.70
N PRO A 124 -8.77 -17.36 -4.83
CA PRO A 124 -9.87 -17.90 -4.04
C PRO A 124 -9.61 -17.74 -2.55
N GLY A 125 -10.60 -17.23 -1.79
CA GLY A 125 -10.51 -17.10 -0.34
C GLY A 125 -9.73 -15.91 0.18
N ARG A 126 -9.41 -14.96 -0.66
CA ARG A 126 -8.76 -13.71 -0.25
C ARG A 126 -9.73 -12.61 0.06
#